data_bc84f897c39d2c4e765f7cd25cd144e2
#
_entry.id   bc84f897c39d2c4e765f7cd25cd144e2
#
_cell.length_a   1.000
_cell.length_b   1.000
_cell.length_c   1.000
_cell.angle_alpha   90.00
_cell.angle_beta   90.00
_cell.angle_gamma   90.00
#
_symmetry.space_group_name_H-M   'P 1'
#
loop_
_entity.id
_entity.type
_entity.pdbx_description
1 polymer ?
#
loop_
_entity_poly.entity_id
_entity_poly.type
_entity_poly.pdbx_seq_one_letter_code
_entity_poly.pdbx_strand_id
1 'polypeptide(L)'
;MKGLDIFLHSLRQVLGNLPNAIKISAVPYGIQFVATFLLTRPDRTMAMMHDPMAMMQGGPSFVAQLANLVIMIVTSVWMAIAWHRFVLKNEVPTGFVPPFDGNRIGAYFVRSLLIGIVLI
;
A
#
# COMPACT_ATOMS: atom_id res chain seq x y z
N MET A 1 -9.15 22.56 -18.40
CA MET A 1 -8.42 21.26 -18.30
C MET A 1 -8.83 20.53 -17.02
N LYS A 2 -9.91 19.78 -17.12
CA LYS A 2 -10.54 19.12 -15.94
C LYS A 2 -9.61 18.17 -15.21
N GLY A 3 -8.70 17.48 -15.89
CA GLY A 3 -7.77 16.54 -15.25
C GLY A 3 -6.74 17.21 -14.33
N LEU A 4 -6.22 18.35 -14.72
CA LEU A 4 -5.27 19.10 -13.90
C LEU A 4 -5.96 19.69 -12.66
N ASP A 5 -7.19 20.16 -12.79
CA ASP A 5 -7.97 20.69 -11.67
C ASP A 5 -8.27 19.61 -10.64
N ILE A 6 -8.63 18.40 -11.09
CA ILE A 6 -8.85 17.24 -10.22
C ILE A 6 -7.54 16.86 -9.50
N PHE A 7 -6.42 16.81 -10.22
CA PHE A 7 -5.11 16.52 -9.64
C PHE A 7 -4.70 17.55 -8.58
N LEU A 8 -4.81 18.84 -8.90
CA LEU A 8 -4.49 19.93 -7.97
C LEU A 8 -5.41 19.92 -6.74
N HIS A 9 -6.69 19.62 -6.94
CA HIS A 9 -7.64 19.49 -5.83
C HIS A 9 -7.23 18.33 -4.90
N SER A 10 -6.93 17.16 -5.45
CA SER A 10 -6.48 15.99 -4.70
C SER A 10 -5.17 16.27 -3.96
N LEU A 11 -4.21 16.89 -4.61
CA LEU A 11 -2.93 17.27 -4.02
C LEU A 11 -3.12 18.24 -2.85
N ARG A 12 -3.95 19.27 -3.05
CA ARG A 12 -4.27 20.25 -2.00
C ARG A 12 -4.98 19.58 -0.81
N GLN A 13 -5.84 18.61 -1.06
CA GLN A 13 -6.54 17.87 -0.02
C GLN A 13 -5.56 17.04 0.83
N VAL A 14 -4.60 16.38 0.23
CA VAL A 14 -3.55 15.63 0.93
C VAL A 14 -2.63 16.57 1.70
N LEU A 15 -2.10 17.62 1.06
CA LEU A 15 -1.17 18.56 1.69
C LEU A 15 -1.84 19.37 2.80
N GLY A 16 -3.10 19.76 2.63
CA GLY A 16 -3.87 20.47 3.67
C GLY A 16 -4.22 19.61 4.87
N ASN A 17 -4.16 18.28 4.72
CA ASN A 17 -4.45 17.31 5.79
C ASN A 17 -3.26 16.40 6.09
N LEU A 18 -2.05 16.91 5.88
CA LEU A 18 -0.81 16.13 6.01
C LEU A 18 -0.68 15.37 7.34
N PRO A 19 -1.00 15.94 8.52
CA PRO A 19 -0.95 15.21 9.78
C PRO A 19 -1.88 13.98 9.80
N ASN A 20 -3.07 14.11 9.24
CA ASN A 20 -4.04 13.01 9.16
C ASN A 20 -3.61 11.97 8.11
N ALA A 21 -3.07 12.40 6.98
CA ALA A 21 -2.51 11.53 5.97
C ALA A 21 -1.35 10.68 6.54
N ILE A 22 -0.45 11.28 7.30
CA ILE A 22 0.64 10.56 8.00
C ILE A 22 0.08 9.56 9.00
N LYS A 23 -0.90 9.93 9.82
CA LYS A 23 -1.53 9.01 10.78
C LYS A 23 -2.20 7.81 10.11
N ILE A 24 -2.81 8.00 8.96
CA ILE A 24 -3.48 6.93 8.20
C ILE A 24 -2.46 6.00 7.54
N SER A 25 -1.35 6.54 7.06
CA SER A 25 -0.38 5.80 6.25
C SER A 25 0.79 5.22 7.03
N ALA A 26 1.16 5.80 8.18
CA ALA A 26 2.39 5.45 8.90
C ALA A 26 2.48 3.96 9.27
N VAL A 27 1.43 3.39 9.85
CA VAL A 27 1.42 1.99 10.30
C VAL A 27 1.33 1.02 9.11
N PRO A 28 0.40 1.18 8.14
CA PRO A 28 0.38 0.32 6.96
C PRO A 28 1.70 0.35 6.18
N TYR A 29 2.31 1.52 5.97
CA TYR A 29 3.61 1.62 5.32
C TYR A 29 4.74 1.05 6.16
N GLY A 30 4.72 1.24 7.48
CA GLY A 30 5.68 0.63 8.39
C GLY A 30 5.67 -0.88 8.31
N ILE A 31 4.49 -1.50 8.31
CA ILE A 31 4.32 -2.94 8.13
C ILE A 31 4.85 -3.38 6.78
N GLN A 32 4.51 -2.67 5.71
CA GLN A 32 4.99 -2.97 4.36
C GLN A 32 6.51 -2.87 4.26
N PHE A 33 7.10 -1.83 4.84
CA PHE A 33 8.55 -1.64 4.84
C PHE A 33 9.26 -2.78 5.56
N VAL A 34 8.81 -3.14 6.77
CA VAL A 34 9.39 -4.24 7.56
C VAL A 34 9.21 -5.58 6.83
N ALA A 35 8.03 -5.85 6.29
CA ALA A 35 7.76 -7.07 5.54
C ALA A 35 8.67 -7.19 4.32
N THR A 36 8.80 -6.13 3.53
CA THR A 36 9.68 -6.10 2.36
C THR A 36 11.14 -6.34 2.79
N PHE A 37 11.59 -5.65 3.84
CA PHE A 37 12.97 -5.80 4.34
C PHE A 37 13.27 -7.24 4.78
N LEU A 38 12.34 -7.88 5.50
CA LEU A 38 12.53 -9.25 5.98
C LEU A 38 12.40 -10.31 4.89
N LEU A 39 11.47 -10.12 3.95
CA LEU A 39 11.16 -11.12 2.92
C LEU A 39 12.09 -11.02 1.71
N THR A 40 12.50 -9.83 1.31
CA THR A 40 13.34 -9.63 0.11
C THR A 40 14.83 -9.61 0.40
N ARG A 41 15.24 -9.42 1.65
CA ARG A 41 16.65 -9.33 2.05
C ARG A 41 17.45 -8.40 1.13
N PRO A 42 17.44 -7.09 1.37
CA PRO A 42 18.02 -6.09 0.48
C PRO A 42 19.53 -6.26 0.25
N ASP A 43 20.25 -6.89 1.17
CA ASP A 43 21.64 -7.32 1.01
C ASP A 43 21.85 -8.21 -0.23
N ARG A 44 20.94 -9.16 -0.45
CA ARG A 44 20.96 -10.03 -1.64
C ARG A 44 20.56 -9.29 -2.91
N THR A 45 19.59 -8.40 -2.81
CA THR A 45 19.14 -7.60 -3.95
C THR A 45 20.24 -6.66 -4.44
N MET A 46 20.99 -6.05 -3.52
CA MET A 46 22.17 -5.25 -3.86
C MET A 46 23.30 -6.07 -4.47
N ALA A 47 23.57 -7.26 -3.94
CA ALA A 47 24.58 -8.18 -4.52
C ALA A 47 24.21 -8.57 -5.96
N MET A 48 22.92 -8.80 -6.25
CA MET A 48 22.46 -9.11 -7.61
C MET A 48 22.64 -7.96 -8.60
N MET A 49 22.58 -6.70 -8.14
CA MET A 49 22.84 -5.54 -9.00
C MET A 49 24.29 -5.42 -9.42
N HIS A 50 25.22 -5.96 -8.64
CA HIS A 50 26.65 -5.90 -8.89
C HIS A 50 27.23 -7.14 -9.55
N ASP A 51 26.55 -8.28 -9.45
CA ASP A 51 27.01 -9.56 -10.01
C ASP A 51 25.88 -10.30 -10.75
N PRO A 52 25.93 -10.35 -12.10
CA PRO A 52 24.95 -11.09 -12.90
C PRO A 52 24.86 -12.58 -12.57
N MET A 53 25.95 -13.18 -12.07
CA MET A 53 25.95 -14.58 -11.62
C MET A 53 25.15 -14.79 -10.33
N ALA A 54 25.08 -13.79 -9.47
CA ALA A 54 24.25 -13.83 -8.26
C ALA A 54 22.75 -13.90 -8.59
N MET A 55 22.33 -13.40 -9.75
CA MET A 55 20.95 -13.55 -10.25
C MET A 55 20.56 -15.02 -10.47
N MET A 56 21.50 -15.86 -10.84
CA MET A 56 21.26 -17.29 -11.08
C MET A 56 21.24 -18.11 -9.78
N GLN A 57 21.77 -17.57 -8.67
CA GLN A 57 21.98 -18.32 -7.43
C GLN A 57 20.95 -18.07 -6.31
N GLY A 58 19.99 -17.20 -6.50
CA GLY A 58 18.90 -17.10 -5.53
C GLY A 58 18.34 -15.72 -5.26
N GLY A 59 17.45 -15.27 -6.12
CA GLY A 59 16.47 -14.24 -5.79
C GLY A 59 15.61 -14.61 -4.59
N PRO A 60 14.81 -13.68 -4.06
CA PRO A 60 13.83 -14.00 -3.04
C PRO A 60 12.95 -15.15 -3.55
N SER A 61 12.69 -16.14 -2.69
CA SER A 61 11.89 -17.29 -3.07
C SER A 61 10.53 -16.83 -3.62
N PHE A 62 9.95 -17.57 -4.56
CA PHE A 62 8.62 -17.29 -5.10
C PHE A 62 7.59 -17.09 -3.97
N VAL A 63 7.67 -17.89 -2.92
CA VAL A 63 6.81 -17.78 -1.74
C VAL A 63 7.00 -16.43 -1.02
N ALA A 64 8.24 -15.96 -0.87
CA ALA A 64 8.50 -14.67 -0.24
C ALA A 64 7.98 -13.50 -1.08
N GLN A 65 8.11 -13.58 -2.42
CA GLN A 65 7.55 -12.58 -3.32
C GLN A 65 6.02 -12.56 -3.27
N LEU A 66 5.38 -13.73 -3.27
CA LEU A 66 3.94 -13.86 -3.16
C LEU A 66 3.44 -13.32 -1.80
N ALA A 67 4.11 -13.66 -0.70
CA ALA A 67 3.78 -13.14 0.62
C ALA A 67 3.91 -11.62 0.68
N ASN A 68 4.98 -11.05 0.12
CA ASN A 68 5.16 -9.61 0.05
C ASN A 68 4.07 -8.91 -0.78
N LEU A 69 3.67 -9.51 -1.90
CA LEU A 69 2.57 -9.03 -2.74
C LEU A 69 1.24 -9.01 -1.96
N VAL A 70 0.93 -10.08 -1.23
CA VAL A 70 -0.29 -10.16 -0.42
C VAL A 70 -0.29 -9.08 0.67
N ILE A 71 0.83 -8.91 1.38
CA ILE A 71 0.96 -7.87 2.41
C ILE A 71 0.79 -6.48 1.78
N MET A 72 1.40 -6.23 0.62
CA MET A 72 1.27 -4.97 -0.11
C MET A 72 -0.18 -4.68 -0.48
N ILE A 73 -0.92 -5.66 -0.98
CA ILE A 73 -2.34 -5.50 -1.32
C ILE A 73 -3.16 -5.19 -0.07
N VAL A 74 -3.00 -5.96 0.99
CA VAL A 74 -3.77 -5.79 2.24
C VAL A 74 -3.49 -4.41 2.86
N THR A 75 -2.24 -4.00 2.96
CA THR A 75 -1.87 -2.69 3.53
C THR A 75 -2.36 -1.53 2.66
N SER A 76 -2.30 -1.66 1.35
CA SER A 76 -2.80 -0.64 0.41
C SER A 76 -4.32 -0.48 0.48
N VAL A 77 -5.06 -1.58 0.53
CA VAL A 77 -6.52 -1.56 0.67
C VAL A 77 -6.92 -1.01 2.04
N TRP A 78 -6.23 -1.40 3.10
CA TRP A 78 -6.47 -0.88 4.44
C TRP A 78 -6.29 0.65 4.49
N MET A 79 -5.20 1.15 3.93
CA MET A 79 -4.93 2.59 3.84
C MET A 79 -5.98 3.31 2.98
N ALA A 80 -6.37 2.73 1.84
CA ALA A 80 -7.40 3.31 0.98
C ALA A 80 -8.74 3.43 1.71
N ILE A 81 -9.17 2.40 2.44
CA ILE A 81 -10.41 2.43 3.24
C ILE A 81 -10.33 3.51 4.31
N ALA A 82 -9.23 3.59 5.04
CA ALA A 82 -9.04 4.59 6.09
C ALA A 82 -9.08 6.02 5.51
N TRP A 83 -8.45 6.23 4.35
CA TRP A 83 -8.47 7.50 3.64
C TRP A 83 -9.88 7.87 3.14
N HIS A 84 -10.61 6.92 2.54
CA HIS A 84 -11.98 7.16 2.10
C HIS A 84 -12.91 7.49 3.27
N ARG A 85 -12.75 6.84 4.41
CA ARG A 85 -13.53 7.17 5.62
C ARG A 85 -13.20 8.58 6.11
N PHE A 86 -11.94 8.97 6.11
CA PHE A 86 -11.52 10.31 6.47
C PHE A 86 -12.16 11.36 5.54
N VAL A 87 -12.05 11.17 4.23
CA VAL A 87 -12.50 12.15 3.23
C VAL A 87 -14.03 12.24 3.14
N LEU A 88 -14.71 11.09 3.13
CA LEU A 88 -16.16 11.03 2.89
C LEU A 88 -17.01 11.14 4.16
N LYS A 89 -16.51 10.66 5.29
CA LYS A 89 -17.24 10.65 6.55
C LYS A 89 -16.71 11.64 7.57
N ASN A 90 -15.66 12.39 7.25
CA ASN A 90 -14.99 13.29 8.17
C ASN A 90 -14.51 12.60 9.48
N GLU A 91 -14.24 11.29 9.41
CA GLU A 91 -13.71 10.55 10.55
C GLU A 91 -12.23 10.86 10.74
N VAL A 92 -11.92 11.77 11.65
CA VAL A 92 -10.53 12.12 11.97
C VAL A 92 -9.86 10.94 12.67
N PRO A 93 -8.64 10.53 12.24
CA PRO A 93 -7.92 9.45 12.90
C PRO A 93 -7.54 9.86 14.33
N THR A 94 -7.94 9.04 15.30
CA THR A 94 -7.65 9.26 16.72
C THR A 94 -6.24 8.84 17.14
N GLY A 95 -5.54 8.08 16.28
CA GLY A 95 -4.18 7.57 16.53
C GLY A 95 -3.46 7.22 15.24
N PHE A 96 -2.24 6.68 15.36
CA PHE A 96 -1.41 6.27 14.22
C PHE A 96 -1.84 4.94 13.59
N VAL A 97 -2.73 4.17 14.26
CA VAL A 97 -3.24 2.90 13.75
C VAL A 97 -4.65 3.13 13.21
N PRO A 98 -4.87 3.08 11.89
CA PRO A 98 -6.22 3.12 11.32
C PRO A 98 -7.01 1.89 11.76
N PRO A 99 -8.34 2.01 11.98
CA PRO A 99 -9.16 0.85 12.34
C PRO A 99 -9.08 -0.20 11.24
N PHE A 100 -8.73 -1.44 11.63
CA PHE A 100 -8.64 -2.58 10.74
C PHE A 100 -9.97 -3.37 10.77
N ASP A 101 -10.66 -3.40 9.65
CA ASP A 101 -11.89 -4.17 9.47
C ASP A 101 -11.70 -5.16 8.31
N GLY A 102 -11.42 -6.42 8.67
CA GLY A 102 -11.14 -7.48 7.69
C GLY A 102 -12.30 -7.73 6.72
N ASN A 103 -13.55 -7.61 7.18
CA ASN A 103 -14.72 -7.79 6.32
C ASN A 103 -14.80 -6.69 5.25
N ARG A 104 -14.51 -5.45 5.62
CA ARG A 104 -14.50 -4.32 4.67
C ARG A 104 -13.33 -4.41 3.71
N ILE A 105 -12.16 -4.80 4.20
CA ILE A 105 -10.97 -5.02 3.36
C ILE A 105 -11.25 -6.10 2.33
N GLY A 106 -11.82 -7.24 2.74
CA GLY A 106 -12.21 -8.32 1.84
C GLY A 106 -13.23 -7.89 0.80
N ALA A 107 -14.29 -7.18 1.22
CA ALA A 107 -15.31 -6.66 0.31
C ALA A 107 -14.73 -5.65 -0.70
N TYR A 108 -13.81 -4.79 -0.27
CA TYR A 108 -13.13 -3.83 -1.14
C TYR A 108 -12.23 -4.52 -2.16
N PHE A 109 -11.48 -5.51 -1.71
CA PHE A 109 -10.61 -6.31 -2.56
C PHE A 109 -11.41 -7.04 -3.64
N VAL A 110 -12.48 -7.74 -3.26
CA VAL A 110 -13.34 -8.45 -4.22
C VAL A 110 -13.96 -7.50 -5.24
N ARG A 111 -14.47 -6.34 -4.80
CA ARG A 111 -15.03 -5.33 -5.71
C ARG A 111 -13.99 -4.76 -6.67
N SER A 112 -12.79 -4.46 -6.18
CA SER A 112 -11.69 -3.97 -7.00
C SER A 112 -11.25 -5.00 -8.03
N LEU A 113 -11.21 -6.28 -7.64
CA LEU A 113 -10.91 -7.39 -8.54
C LEU A 113 -11.97 -7.53 -9.63
N LEU A 114 -13.26 -7.48 -9.26
CA LEU A 114 -14.36 -7.57 -10.22
C LEU A 114 -14.33 -6.40 -11.22
N ILE A 115 -14.10 -5.17 -10.74
CA ILE A 115 -13.95 -4.01 -11.62
C ILE A 115 -12.75 -4.20 -12.56
N GLY A 116 -11.62 -4.67 -12.05
CA GLY A 116 -10.44 -4.97 -12.86
C GLY A 116 -10.72 -5.99 -13.96
N ILE A 117 -11.43 -7.06 -13.65
CA ILE A 117 -11.81 -8.10 -14.63
C ILE A 117 -12.76 -7.55 -15.70
N VAL A 118 -13.69 -6.67 -15.33
CA VAL A 118 -14.65 -6.07 -16.28
C VAL A 118 -13.97 -5.06 -17.21
N LEU A 119 -12.87 -4.43 -16.78
CA LEU A 119 -12.15 -3.43 -17.56
C LEU A 119 -11.05 -4.01 -18.47
N ILE A 120 -10.73 -5.29 -18.34
CA ILE A 120 -9.79 -6.00 -19.21
C ILE A 120 -10.55 -6.63 -20.39
#